data_fc8ef21a8a2fd79539083bce10f4922e
#
_entry.id   fc8ef21a8a2fd79539083bce10f4922e
#
_cell.length_a   1.000
_cell.length_b   1.000
_cell.length_c   1.000
_cell.angle_alpha   90.00
_cell.angle_beta   90.00
_cell.angle_gamma   90.00
#
_symmetry.space_group_name_H-M   'P 1'
#
loop_
_entity.id
_entity.type
_entity.pdbx_description
1 polymer ?
#
loop_
_entity_poly.entity_id
_entity_poly.type
_entity_poly.pdbx_seq_one_letter_code
_entity_poly.pdbx_strand_id
1 'polypeptide(L)'
;MVNDSVNRWCIRFIFFVILFPISVGQAISTDSTSNGGMYEKYKGDQQKFLDDFAGARPNINKDELVPLIFSTLQRLTRYPLPDQYPTVTYLPSDELSKLACDSTCTVLGHYHGGLTVYLDDKLKPETNLFDRSVLLHEMVHYLQQLNLPESKSELSIHEKCVLWYTREREAYAVQEAFLIMVASPVRAGYFPARADC
;
A
#
# COMPACT_ATOMS: atom_id res chain seq x y z
N MET A 1 -8.09 29.08 -11.04
CA MET A 1 -8.24 28.15 -12.16
C MET A 1 -6.97 27.31 -12.17
N VAL A 2 -6.97 26.18 -11.50
CA VAL A 2 -5.85 25.22 -11.45
C VAL A 2 -6.02 24.32 -12.66
N ASN A 3 -4.95 24.20 -13.45
CA ASN A 3 -4.96 23.53 -14.73
C ASN A 3 -4.89 22.00 -14.51
N ASP A 4 -6.02 21.31 -14.65
CA ASP A 4 -6.23 19.88 -14.39
C ASP A 4 -5.56 18.91 -15.40
N SER A 5 -4.61 19.42 -16.21
CA SER A 5 -4.04 18.61 -17.30
C SER A 5 -2.98 17.58 -16.89
N VAL A 6 -2.63 17.46 -15.62
CA VAL A 6 -1.53 16.59 -15.16
C VAL A 6 -1.95 15.14 -14.94
N ASN A 7 -3.26 14.89 -14.71
CA ASN A 7 -3.76 13.55 -14.39
C ASN A 7 -3.98 12.61 -15.61
N ARG A 8 -3.83 13.12 -16.85
CA ARG A 8 -4.27 12.37 -18.05
C ARG A 8 -3.37 11.21 -18.49
N TRP A 9 -2.14 11.08 -17.95
CA TRP A 9 -1.16 10.13 -18.51
C TRP A 9 -0.79 8.95 -17.61
N CYS A 10 -1.07 9.00 -16.32
CA CYS A 10 -0.60 7.99 -15.38
C CYS A 10 -1.61 6.87 -15.08
N ILE A 11 -2.83 6.85 -15.67
CA ILE A 11 -3.93 6.00 -15.21
C ILE A 11 -4.27 4.90 -16.22
N ARG A 12 -3.32 4.07 -16.58
CA ARG A 12 -3.63 2.80 -17.25
C ARG A 12 -2.91 1.64 -16.58
N PHE A 13 -3.33 1.30 -15.37
CA PHE A 13 -2.94 0.03 -14.80
C PHE A 13 -4.15 -0.74 -14.31
N ILE A 14 -4.45 -1.78 -15.09
CA ILE A 14 -5.44 -2.80 -14.77
C ILE A 14 -4.82 -3.68 -13.69
N PHE A 15 -5.47 -3.76 -12.53
CA PHE A 15 -5.15 -4.74 -11.52
C PHE A 15 -5.46 -6.15 -12.05
N PHE A 16 -4.46 -6.87 -12.51
CA PHE A 16 -4.56 -8.30 -12.71
C PHE A 16 -4.17 -9.00 -11.41
N VAL A 17 -5.17 -9.47 -10.68
CA VAL A 17 -4.94 -10.47 -9.63
C VAL A 17 -4.65 -11.79 -10.34
N ILE A 18 -3.40 -12.15 -10.48
CA ILE A 18 -3.00 -13.45 -11.01
C ILE A 18 -2.96 -14.42 -9.83
N LEU A 19 -3.97 -15.27 -9.73
CA LEU A 19 -3.95 -16.43 -8.87
C LEU A 19 -3.04 -17.49 -9.49
N PHE A 20 -1.81 -17.61 -9.02
CA PHE A 20 -0.96 -18.73 -9.37
C PHE A 20 -1.20 -19.90 -8.41
N PRO A 21 -1.47 -21.12 -8.90
CA PRO A 21 -1.42 -22.30 -8.06
C PRO A 21 0.04 -22.55 -7.66
N ILE A 22 0.31 -22.57 -6.38
CA ILE A 22 1.63 -22.87 -5.83
C ILE A 22 1.88 -24.36 -6.02
N SER A 23 2.70 -24.73 -7.03
CA SER A 23 3.36 -26.03 -7.06
C SER A 23 4.45 -26.05 -6.00
N VAL A 24 4.25 -26.86 -4.98
CA VAL A 24 5.26 -27.16 -3.96
C VAL A 24 6.39 -27.95 -4.62
N GLY A 25 7.54 -27.34 -4.79
CA GLY A 25 8.76 -28.04 -5.14
C GLY A 25 9.65 -27.36 -6.15
N GLN A 26 10.33 -26.29 -5.74
CA GLN A 26 11.67 -25.95 -6.28
C GLN A 26 12.42 -25.11 -5.24
N ALA A 27 13.58 -25.64 -4.82
CA ALA A 27 14.51 -24.91 -3.97
C ALA A 27 15.10 -23.74 -4.77
N ILE A 28 14.76 -22.53 -4.35
CA ILE A 28 15.37 -21.31 -4.89
C ILE A 28 16.64 -21.06 -4.09
N SER A 29 17.78 -21.21 -4.75
CA SER A 29 19.05 -20.70 -4.26
C SER A 29 19.00 -19.19 -4.29
N THR A 30 18.86 -18.55 -3.13
CA THR A 30 18.91 -17.09 -2.99
C THR A 30 20.29 -16.68 -2.55
N ASP A 31 20.99 -15.99 -3.42
CA ASP A 31 22.15 -15.19 -3.04
C ASP A 31 21.67 -13.99 -2.23
N SER A 32 21.89 -14.06 -0.90
CA SER A 32 21.28 -13.17 0.09
C SER A 32 22.33 -12.30 0.74
N THR A 33 22.51 -11.10 0.24
CA THR A 33 23.26 -10.07 0.97
C THR A 33 22.44 -8.79 1.08
N SER A 34 21.41 -8.75 1.94
CA SER A 34 20.93 -7.55 2.65
C SER A 34 19.61 -7.70 3.44
N ASN A 35 18.85 -8.80 3.33
CA ASN A 35 17.55 -8.97 4.03
C ASN A 35 17.56 -9.95 5.21
N GLY A 36 18.72 -10.42 5.67
CA GLY A 36 18.84 -11.48 6.70
C GLY A 36 18.36 -11.08 8.11
N GLY A 37 18.33 -9.80 8.44
CA GLY A 37 18.13 -9.38 9.85
C GLY A 37 16.71 -9.62 10.41
N MET A 38 15.67 -9.53 9.59
CA MET A 38 14.28 -9.68 10.09
C MET A 38 13.84 -11.14 10.11
N TYR A 39 14.24 -11.95 9.13
CA TYR A 39 13.93 -13.38 9.08
C TYR A 39 14.61 -14.16 10.22
N GLU A 40 15.89 -13.88 10.48
CA GLU A 40 16.63 -14.56 11.56
C GLU A 40 16.09 -14.22 12.97
N LYS A 41 15.55 -13.01 13.17
CA LYS A 41 14.97 -12.58 14.45
C LYS A 41 13.76 -13.44 14.91
N TYR A 42 13.02 -14.00 13.94
CA TYR A 42 11.75 -14.72 14.19
C TYR A 42 11.81 -16.21 13.78
N LYS A 43 12.99 -16.70 13.44
CA LYS A 43 13.19 -18.09 13.01
C LYS A 43 12.75 -19.04 14.12
N GLY A 44 11.65 -19.76 13.89
CA GLY A 44 11.13 -20.76 14.79
C GLY A 44 10.10 -20.29 15.83
N ASP A 45 9.80 -19.00 15.92
CA ASP A 45 8.76 -18.49 16.84
C ASP A 45 7.68 -17.69 16.11
N GLN A 46 6.80 -18.45 15.46
CA GLN A 46 5.67 -17.88 14.71
C GLN A 46 4.71 -17.09 15.62
N GLN A 47 4.51 -17.52 16.87
CA GLN A 47 3.62 -16.84 17.81
C GLN A 47 4.21 -15.49 18.22
N LYS A 48 5.49 -15.44 18.54
CA LYS A 48 6.19 -14.19 18.84
C LYS A 48 6.15 -13.23 17.65
N PHE A 49 6.30 -13.76 16.43
CA PHE A 49 6.14 -12.98 15.21
C PHE A 49 4.74 -12.37 15.09
N LEU A 50 3.69 -13.17 15.33
CA LEU A 50 2.30 -12.70 15.27
C LEU A 50 1.98 -11.70 16.40
N ASP A 51 2.50 -11.93 17.60
CA ASP A 51 2.33 -11.04 18.74
C ASP A 51 3.03 -9.68 18.52
N ASP A 52 4.23 -9.72 17.96
CA ASP A 52 4.98 -8.50 17.58
C ASP A 52 4.33 -7.73 16.43
N PHE A 53 3.49 -8.40 15.61
CA PHE A 53 2.79 -7.84 14.46
C PHE A 53 1.27 -7.89 14.66
N ALA A 54 0.76 -7.06 15.57
CA ALA A 54 -0.68 -6.97 15.86
C ALA A 54 -1.54 -6.75 14.60
N GLY A 55 -0.98 -6.12 13.56
CA GLY A 55 -1.62 -5.97 12.25
C GLY A 55 -1.93 -7.28 11.53
N ALA A 56 -1.30 -8.40 11.92
CA ALA A 56 -1.55 -9.72 11.37
C ALA A 56 -2.80 -10.42 11.93
N ARG A 57 -3.45 -9.87 12.96
CA ARG A 57 -4.67 -10.46 13.52
C ARG A 57 -5.75 -10.57 12.45
N PRO A 58 -6.40 -11.75 12.27
CA PRO A 58 -7.40 -11.93 11.23
C PRO A 58 -8.67 -11.10 11.45
N ASN A 59 -9.04 -10.85 12.71
CA ASN A 59 -10.19 -10.05 13.07
C ASN A 59 -9.76 -8.91 14.00
N ILE A 60 -10.03 -7.67 13.58
CA ILE A 60 -9.69 -6.46 14.31
C ILE A 60 -10.96 -5.64 14.52
N ASN A 61 -11.10 -5.04 15.71
CA ASN A 61 -12.14 -4.06 15.93
C ASN A 61 -11.89 -2.84 15.01
N LYS A 62 -12.96 -2.28 14.45
CA LYS A 62 -12.90 -1.14 13.53
C LYS A 62 -12.16 0.05 14.13
N ASP A 63 -12.35 0.33 15.41
CA ASP A 63 -11.70 1.45 16.10
C ASP A 63 -10.20 1.24 16.32
N GLU A 64 -9.76 -0.04 16.32
CA GLU A 64 -8.35 -0.41 16.47
C GLU A 64 -7.61 -0.49 15.13
N LEU A 65 -8.34 -0.56 14.01
CA LEU A 65 -7.77 -0.87 12.70
C LEU A 65 -6.72 0.16 12.28
N VAL A 66 -7.06 1.44 12.30
CA VAL A 66 -6.15 2.51 11.87
C VAL A 66 -4.91 2.61 12.78
N PRO A 67 -5.04 2.64 14.11
CA PRO A 67 -3.88 2.58 15.01
C PRO A 67 -2.97 1.39 14.78
N LEU A 68 -3.52 0.19 14.54
CA LEU A 68 -2.75 -1.02 14.27
C LEU A 68 -2.00 -0.95 12.92
N ILE A 69 -2.63 -0.38 11.89
CA ILE A 69 -1.95 -0.14 10.61
C ILE A 69 -0.77 0.79 10.79
N PHE A 70 -0.91 1.91 11.50
CA PHE A 70 0.21 2.82 11.75
C PHE A 70 1.31 2.20 12.61
N SER A 71 0.96 1.38 13.62
CA SER A 71 1.94 0.58 14.35
C SER A 71 2.73 -0.38 13.45
N THR A 72 2.06 -0.96 12.46
CA THR A 72 2.69 -1.82 11.45
C THR A 72 3.60 -1.01 10.52
N LEU A 73 3.11 0.13 10.02
CA LEU A 73 3.87 1.02 9.14
C LEU A 73 5.13 1.57 9.80
N GLN A 74 5.09 1.88 11.10
CA GLN A 74 6.27 2.31 11.87
C GLN A 74 7.41 1.29 11.81
N ARG A 75 7.10 0.01 11.63
CA ARG A 75 8.07 -1.09 11.51
C ARG A 75 8.52 -1.34 10.07
N LEU A 76 7.63 -1.09 9.10
CA LEU A 76 7.89 -1.35 7.69
C LEU A 76 8.47 -0.14 6.95
N THR A 77 8.30 1.05 7.49
CA THR A 77 8.78 2.30 6.90
C THR A 77 9.72 3.05 7.85
N ARG A 78 10.29 4.15 7.37
CA ARG A 78 11.10 5.08 8.20
C ARG A 78 10.32 6.33 8.58
N TYR A 79 9.05 6.42 8.21
CA TYR A 79 8.22 7.57 8.53
C TYR A 79 7.89 7.61 10.03
N PRO A 80 7.91 8.78 10.66
CA PRO A 80 7.40 8.94 12.01
C PRO A 80 5.89 8.70 12.04
N LEU A 81 5.37 8.35 13.22
CA LEU A 81 3.92 8.31 13.41
C LEU A 81 3.35 9.72 13.25
N PRO A 82 2.18 9.86 12.59
CA PRO A 82 1.54 11.15 12.43
C PRO A 82 0.89 11.59 13.76
N ASP A 83 0.79 12.90 13.96
CA ASP A 83 0.07 13.47 15.10
C ASP A 83 -1.44 13.24 15.01
N GLN A 84 -1.96 13.10 13.80
CA GLN A 84 -3.36 12.83 13.51
C GLN A 84 -3.49 11.68 12.53
N TYR A 85 -4.44 10.77 12.80
CA TYR A 85 -4.77 9.68 11.87
C TYR A 85 -5.84 10.15 10.86
N PRO A 86 -5.75 9.70 9.60
CA PRO A 86 -6.78 9.98 8.62
C PRO A 86 -8.06 9.20 8.90
N THR A 87 -9.18 9.73 8.43
CA THR A 87 -10.47 9.02 8.41
C THR A 87 -10.52 8.08 7.23
N VAL A 88 -11.07 6.88 7.43
CA VAL A 88 -11.34 5.92 6.36
C VAL A 88 -12.79 6.05 5.92
N THR A 89 -13.02 6.36 4.65
CA THR A 89 -14.33 6.50 4.03
C THR A 89 -14.51 5.44 2.95
N TYR A 90 -15.65 4.75 2.97
CA TYR A 90 -15.96 3.72 1.98
C TYR A 90 -16.88 4.30 0.90
N LEU A 91 -16.55 4.06 -0.35
CA LEU A 91 -17.31 4.52 -1.52
C LEU A 91 -17.68 3.35 -2.44
N PRO A 92 -18.84 3.40 -3.12
CA PRO A 92 -19.12 2.50 -4.23
C PRO A 92 -18.02 2.54 -5.29
N SER A 93 -17.74 1.40 -5.93
CA SER A 93 -16.62 1.26 -6.88
C SER A 93 -16.65 2.30 -8.00
N ASP A 94 -17.83 2.70 -8.47
CA ASP A 94 -17.97 3.70 -9.54
C ASP A 94 -17.71 5.13 -9.06
N GLU A 95 -18.05 5.45 -7.83
CA GLU A 95 -17.72 6.74 -7.20
C GLU A 95 -16.24 6.85 -6.91
N LEU A 96 -15.64 5.78 -6.37
CA LEU A 96 -14.20 5.71 -6.12
C LEU A 96 -13.41 5.84 -7.43
N SER A 97 -13.85 5.18 -8.50
CA SER A 97 -13.23 5.29 -9.83
C SER A 97 -13.29 6.71 -10.39
N LYS A 98 -14.41 7.42 -10.22
CA LYS A 98 -14.55 8.83 -10.65
C LYS A 98 -13.66 9.76 -9.85
N LEU A 99 -13.45 9.47 -8.56
CA LEU A 99 -12.57 10.26 -7.69
C LEU A 99 -11.11 10.07 -8.05
N ALA A 100 -10.70 8.83 -8.35
CA ALA A 100 -9.32 8.44 -8.58
C ALA A 100 -8.84 8.68 -10.02
N CYS A 101 -9.74 8.69 -11.00
CA CYS A 101 -9.39 8.67 -12.42
C CYS A 101 -10.23 9.65 -13.24
N ASP A 102 -9.59 10.29 -14.22
CA ASP A 102 -10.31 11.10 -15.23
C ASP A 102 -11.12 10.23 -16.22
N SER A 103 -10.90 8.92 -16.22
CA SER A 103 -11.55 7.94 -17.06
C SER A 103 -11.93 6.71 -16.24
N THR A 104 -12.64 5.74 -16.84
CA THR A 104 -12.96 4.49 -16.15
C THR A 104 -11.69 3.70 -15.82
N CYS A 105 -11.45 3.51 -14.54
CA CYS A 105 -10.39 2.66 -14.01
C CYS A 105 -10.97 1.79 -12.89
N THR A 106 -10.26 0.75 -12.50
CA THR A 106 -10.60 -0.05 -11.31
C THR A 106 -9.55 0.22 -10.25
N VAL A 107 -9.98 0.81 -9.15
CA VAL A 107 -9.16 1.05 -7.96
C VAL A 107 -9.85 0.46 -6.73
N LEU A 108 -9.05 0.00 -5.78
CA LEU A 108 -9.53 -0.56 -4.52
C LEU A 108 -9.41 0.44 -3.37
N GLY A 109 -8.49 1.39 -3.49
CA GLY A 109 -8.27 2.47 -2.56
C GLY A 109 -7.82 3.72 -3.28
N HIS A 110 -7.90 4.86 -2.60
CA HIS A 110 -7.42 6.13 -3.11
C HIS A 110 -7.15 7.12 -1.97
N TYR A 111 -5.94 7.68 -1.97
CA TYR A 111 -5.58 8.81 -1.15
C TYR A 111 -5.29 10.03 -2.03
N HIS A 112 -6.12 11.05 -1.92
CA HIS A 112 -6.02 12.28 -2.73
C HIS A 112 -5.41 13.46 -1.96
N GLY A 113 -5.01 13.25 -0.73
CA GLY A 113 -4.52 14.31 0.16
C GLY A 113 -5.49 14.66 1.29
N GLY A 114 -5.02 15.50 2.22
CA GLY A 114 -5.79 15.87 3.41
C GLY A 114 -5.85 14.74 4.45
N LEU A 115 -7.00 14.60 5.10
CA LEU A 115 -7.20 13.68 6.23
C LEU A 115 -8.18 12.53 5.91
N THR A 116 -8.34 12.18 4.63
CA THR A 116 -9.28 11.12 4.24
C THR A 116 -8.62 10.13 3.29
N VAL A 117 -8.71 8.85 3.64
CA VAL A 117 -8.41 7.72 2.78
C VAL A 117 -9.73 7.11 2.33
N TYR A 118 -9.87 6.86 1.05
CA TYR A 118 -11.05 6.25 0.44
C TYR A 118 -10.77 4.79 0.10
N LEU A 119 -11.75 3.92 0.36
CA LEU A 119 -11.73 2.50 0.00
C LEU A 119 -13.01 2.12 -0.74
N ASP A 120 -12.92 1.11 -1.61
CA ASP A 120 -14.09 0.44 -2.19
C ASP A 120 -14.93 -0.18 -1.06
N ASP A 121 -16.24 0.00 -1.09
CA ASP A 121 -17.19 -0.43 -0.05
C ASP A 121 -17.31 -1.96 0.09
N LYS A 122 -16.78 -2.70 -0.88
CA LYS A 122 -16.70 -4.17 -0.84
C LYS A 122 -15.54 -4.68 0.02
N LEU A 123 -14.56 -3.84 0.31
CA LEU A 123 -13.42 -4.23 1.13
C LEU A 123 -13.80 -4.35 2.60
N LYS A 124 -13.18 -5.31 3.28
CA LYS A 124 -13.37 -5.62 4.70
C LYS A 124 -12.00 -5.74 5.41
N PRO A 125 -11.26 -4.64 5.56
CA PRO A 125 -9.91 -4.68 6.11
C PRO A 125 -9.88 -5.15 7.58
N GLU A 126 -11.00 -5.11 8.28
CA GLU A 126 -11.13 -5.65 9.63
C GLU A 126 -10.96 -7.17 9.69
N THR A 127 -11.37 -7.88 8.63
CA THR A 127 -11.42 -9.35 8.59
C THR A 127 -10.63 -9.97 7.46
N ASN A 128 -10.23 -9.21 6.46
CA ASN A 128 -9.51 -9.68 5.29
C ASN A 128 -8.12 -9.04 5.23
N LEU A 129 -7.07 -9.86 5.25
CA LEU A 129 -5.68 -9.39 5.26
C LEU A 129 -5.26 -8.71 3.95
N PHE A 130 -5.80 -9.15 2.80
CA PHE A 130 -5.53 -8.47 1.53
C PHE A 130 -6.19 -7.09 1.50
N ASP A 131 -7.46 -6.98 1.89
CA ASP A 131 -8.16 -5.70 1.96
C ASP A 131 -7.47 -4.74 2.94
N ARG A 132 -6.96 -5.28 4.07
CA ARG A 132 -6.14 -4.53 5.01
C ARG A 132 -4.84 -4.04 4.38
N SER A 133 -4.22 -4.84 3.52
CA SER A 133 -3.01 -4.43 2.80
C SER A 133 -3.28 -3.27 1.82
N VAL A 134 -4.48 -3.21 1.23
CA VAL A 134 -4.90 -2.07 0.41
C VAL A 134 -5.01 -0.80 1.26
N LEU A 135 -5.69 -0.89 2.42
CA LEU A 135 -5.76 0.25 3.35
C LEU A 135 -4.36 0.69 3.80
N LEU A 136 -3.47 -0.27 4.10
CA LEU A 136 -2.09 0.02 4.48
C LEU A 136 -1.33 0.74 3.36
N HIS A 137 -1.53 0.38 2.09
CA HIS A 137 -0.97 1.05 0.93
C HIS A 137 -1.38 2.54 0.88
N GLU A 138 -2.65 2.83 1.04
CA GLU A 138 -3.15 4.21 1.06
C GLU A 138 -2.61 5.02 2.27
N MET A 139 -2.40 4.36 3.41
CA MET A 139 -1.78 4.98 4.57
C MET A 139 -0.28 5.29 4.35
N VAL A 140 0.42 4.55 3.47
CA VAL A 140 1.77 4.92 3.03
C VAL A 140 1.73 6.24 2.28
N HIS A 141 0.77 6.44 1.37
CA HIS A 141 0.62 7.71 0.65
C HIS A 141 0.34 8.88 1.59
N TYR A 142 -0.47 8.66 2.63
CA TYR A 142 -0.68 9.66 3.68
C TYR A 142 0.64 10.03 4.37
N LEU A 143 1.45 9.05 4.79
CA LEU A 143 2.76 9.30 5.41
C LEU A 143 3.73 9.99 4.43
N GLN A 144 3.72 9.61 3.18
CA GLN A 144 4.53 10.25 2.13
C GLN A 144 4.18 11.74 2.00
N GLN A 145 2.90 12.09 2.02
CA GLN A 145 2.49 13.49 1.94
C GLN A 145 2.96 14.30 3.15
N LEU A 146 2.90 13.73 4.34
CA LEU A 146 3.33 14.42 5.56
C LEU A 146 4.85 14.63 5.65
N ASN A 147 5.63 13.72 5.06
CA ASN A 147 7.08 13.62 5.31
C ASN A 147 7.95 13.93 4.08
N LEU A 148 7.38 13.89 2.89
CA LEU A 148 8.10 14.27 1.70
C LEU A 148 7.83 15.76 1.39
N PRO A 149 8.83 16.50 0.93
CA PRO A 149 8.65 17.89 0.58
C PRO A 149 7.53 18.00 -0.45
N GLU A 150 6.63 18.98 -0.24
CA GLU A 150 5.64 19.33 -1.25
C GLU A 150 6.35 19.45 -2.60
N SER A 151 5.79 18.78 -3.61
CA SER A 151 6.32 18.95 -4.96
C SER A 151 6.22 20.43 -5.29
N LYS A 152 7.35 21.11 -5.45
CA LYS A 152 7.39 22.50 -5.87
C LYS A 152 6.49 22.62 -7.08
N SER A 153 5.64 23.63 -7.11
CA SER A 153 4.72 23.92 -8.22
C SER A 153 5.39 24.01 -9.61
N GLU A 154 6.69 24.03 -9.60
CA GLU A 154 7.59 24.18 -10.76
C GLU A 154 8.05 22.86 -11.39
N LEU A 155 7.68 21.69 -10.84
CA LEU A 155 8.08 20.41 -11.44
C LEU A 155 7.49 20.24 -12.84
N SER A 156 8.32 19.83 -13.78
CA SER A 156 7.89 19.40 -15.12
C SER A 156 6.95 18.19 -15.05
N ILE A 157 6.23 17.92 -16.13
CA ILE A 157 5.35 16.73 -16.23
C ILE A 157 6.14 15.45 -15.99
N HIS A 158 7.34 15.34 -16.56
CA HIS A 158 8.22 14.20 -16.37
C HIS A 158 8.63 14.01 -14.90
N GLU A 159 9.04 15.08 -14.21
CA GLU A 159 9.42 15.01 -12.79
C GLU A 159 8.24 14.63 -11.90
N LYS A 160 7.04 15.13 -12.19
CA LYS A 160 5.81 14.73 -11.47
C LYS A 160 5.50 13.25 -11.68
N CYS A 161 5.65 12.73 -12.90
CA CYS A 161 5.46 11.33 -13.21
C CYS A 161 6.50 10.45 -12.48
N VAL A 162 7.78 10.83 -12.49
CA VAL A 162 8.83 10.10 -11.76
C VAL A 162 8.57 10.10 -10.25
N LEU A 163 8.14 11.24 -9.70
CA LEU A 163 7.81 11.35 -8.28
C LEU A 163 6.63 10.46 -7.91
N TRP A 164 5.54 10.52 -8.69
CA TRP A 164 4.38 9.65 -8.50
C TRP A 164 4.80 8.17 -8.55
N TYR A 165 5.53 7.78 -9.58
CA TYR A 165 6.02 6.42 -9.73
C TYR A 165 6.85 5.94 -8.53
N THR A 166 7.72 6.81 -8.01
CA THR A 166 8.57 6.50 -6.86
C THR A 166 7.74 6.26 -5.60
N ARG A 167 6.68 7.07 -5.40
CA ARG A 167 5.75 6.93 -4.28
C ARG A 167 4.96 5.63 -4.38
N GLU A 168 4.41 5.33 -5.53
CA GLU A 168 3.69 4.07 -5.78
C GLU A 168 4.57 2.86 -5.54
N ARG A 169 5.79 2.88 -6.08
CA ARG A 169 6.75 1.77 -5.89
C ARG A 169 7.03 1.49 -4.41
N GLU A 170 7.18 2.53 -3.61
CA GLU A 170 7.36 2.38 -2.16
C GLU A 170 6.09 1.80 -1.51
N ALA A 171 4.91 2.34 -1.83
CA ALA A 171 3.64 1.89 -1.26
C ALA A 171 3.38 0.40 -1.60
N TYR A 172 3.61 -0.02 -2.83
CA TYR A 172 3.52 -1.44 -3.23
C TYR A 172 4.56 -2.31 -2.53
N ALA A 173 5.79 -1.83 -2.35
CA ALA A 173 6.83 -2.59 -1.63
C ALA A 173 6.46 -2.80 -0.16
N VAL A 174 5.88 -1.81 0.48
CA VAL A 174 5.41 -1.89 1.87
C VAL A 174 4.18 -2.80 1.97
N GLN A 175 3.24 -2.70 1.03
CA GLN A 175 2.09 -3.60 0.94
C GLN A 175 2.51 -5.06 0.77
N GLU A 176 3.46 -5.34 -0.12
CA GLU A 176 3.99 -6.69 -0.33
C GLU A 176 4.72 -7.20 0.92
N ALA A 177 5.53 -6.36 1.57
CA ALA A 177 6.21 -6.72 2.81
C ALA A 177 5.21 -7.09 3.91
N PHE A 178 4.10 -6.37 4.04
CA PHE A 178 3.01 -6.73 4.95
C PHE A 178 2.41 -8.09 4.59
N LEU A 179 2.05 -8.34 3.33
CA LEU A 179 1.45 -9.61 2.89
C LEU A 179 2.39 -10.80 3.13
N ILE A 180 3.69 -10.63 2.92
CA ILE A 180 4.70 -11.64 3.25
C ILE A 180 4.75 -11.88 4.76
N MET A 181 4.77 -10.80 5.54
CA MET A 181 4.85 -10.83 7.00
C MET A 181 3.68 -11.61 7.62
N VAL A 182 2.47 -11.46 7.08
CA VAL A 182 1.28 -12.17 7.56
C VAL A 182 1.07 -13.52 6.88
N ALA A 183 2.07 -14.02 6.15
CA ALA A 183 2.03 -15.27 5.39
C ALA A 183 0.79 -15.38 4.46
N SER A 184 0.37 -14.25 3.89
CA SER A 184 -0.75 -14.23 2.93
C SER A 184 -0.43 -15.06 1.69
N PRO A 185 -1.37 -15.88 1.18
CA PRO A 185 -1.21 -16.55 -0.10
C PRO A 185 -1.36 -15.59 -1.29
N VAL A 186 -1.94 -14.41 -1.06
CA VAL A 186 -2.15 -13.37 -2.06
C VAL A 186 -0.97 -12.40 -2.02
N ARG A 187 -0.61 -11.83 -3.16
CA ARG A 187 0.43 -10.81 -3.32
C ARG A 187 -0.16 -9.49 -3.77
N ALA A 188 0.53 -8.40 -3.52
CA ALA A 188 0.10 -7.05 -3.91
C ALA A 188 0.03 -6.84 -5.44
N GLY A 189 0.65 -7.73 -6.19
CA GLY A 189 0.77 -7.63 -7.64
C GLY A 189 2.10 -7.00 -8.05
N TYR A 190 2.32 -6.97 -9.35
CA TYR A 190 3.55 -6.44 -9.91
C TYR A 190 3.40 -4.95 -10.20
N PHE A 191 4.28 -4.15 -9.62
CA PHE A 191 4.46 -2.76 -10.01
C PHE A 191 5.73 -2.64 -10.87
N PRO A 192 5.70 -2.00 -12.04
CA PRO A 192 6.83 -1.97 -12.96
C PRO A 192 8.09 -1.41 -12.30
N ALA A 193 9.26 -1.93 -12.65
CA ALA A 193 10.54 -1.46 -12.12
C ALA A 193 10.98 -0.11 -12.71
N ARG A 194 10.36 0.34 -13.80
CA ARG A 194 10.64 1.59 -14.50
C ARG A 194 9.37 2.32 -14.85
N ALA A 195 9.39 3.63 -14.68
CA ALA A 195 8.33 4.51 -15.16
C ALA A 195 8.55 4.79 -16.66
N ASP A 196 7.50 4.66 -17.44
CA ASP A 196 7.47 5.10 -18.82
C ASP A 196 7.00 6.58 -18.84
N CYS A 197 7.80 7.44 -18.22
CA CYS A 197 7.60 8.88 -18.17
C CYS A 197 8.35 9.58 -19.32
#